data_41913909c25f0619a3ed1fd76cdf0593
#
_entry.id   41913909c25f0619a3ed1fd76cdf0593
#
_cell.length_a   1.000
_cell.length_b   1.000
_cell.length_c   1.000
_cell.angle_alpha   90.00
_cell.angle_beta   90.00
_cell.angle_gamma   90.00
#
_symmetry.space_group_name_H-M   'P 1'
#
loop_
_entity.id
_entity.type
_entity.pdbx_description
1 polymer ?
#
loop_
_entity_poly.entity_id
_entity_poly.type
_entity_poly.pdbx_seq_one_letter_code
_entity_poly.pdbx_strand_id
1 'polypeptide(L)'
;MKKLLISLGLCLCLALPCAAADGGCIALTFDDGPTGKYTKKMLDILEEKGVCATFFLCGYRVEQYPELTERIAADGHEIGLHGCSHHYFTQMREEELNRELTCECYEIAEISGQAPALLRPPGGLTAKELPEDSLCRQFPIILWSVDPLDWATHDSAAVVRRVTKNVRAGDIILMHDSSDSSAEAAGQIIDALQKRGFTFLTVSQLAQQYGATLEGGRSYSRFS
;
A
#
# COMPACT_ATOMS: atom_id res chain seq x y z
N MET A 1 -24.82 32.34 -17.45
CA MET A 1 -24.38 30.95 -17.38
C MET A 1 -22.85 30.94 -17.42
N LYS A 2 -22.17 30.87 -16.26
CA LYS A 2 -20.71 30.80 -16.16
C LYS A 2 -20.32 29.32 -16.23
N LYS A 3 -19.60 28.91 -17.29
CA LYS A 3 -19.01 27.58 -17.40
C LYS A 3 -17.85 27.51 -16.41
N LEU A 4 -17.99 26.69 -15.38
CA LEU A 4 -16.93 26.32 -14.46
C LEU A 4 -16.01 25.33 -15.22
N LEU A 5 -14.84 25.77 -15.61
CA LEU A 5 -13.78 24.90 -16.13
C LEU A 5 -13.13 24.23 -14.92
N ILE A 6 -13.54 22.98 -14.64
CA ILE A 6 -12.82 22.11 -13.71
C ILE A 6 -11.55 21.67 -14.45
N SER A 7 -10.43 22.24 -14.04
CA SER A 7 -9.10 21.77 -14.45
C SER A 7 -8.87 20.44 -13.73
N LEU A 8 -9.05 19.35 -14.46
CA LEU A 8 -8.66 18.01 -14.02
C LEU A 8 -7.14 17.96 -14.09
N GLY A 9 -6.49 18.28 -12.98
CA GLY A 9 -5.05 18.09 -12.80
C GLY A 9 -4.78 16.59 -12.70
N LEU A 10 -4.63 15.93 -13.87
CA LEU A 10 -4.08 14.58 -13.95
C LEU A 10 -2.64 14.66 -13.47
N CYS A 11 -2.41 14.36 -12.18
CA CYS A 11 -1.06 14.17 -11.66
C CYS A 11 -0.54 12.86 -12.25
N LEU A 12 -0.04 12.96 -13.48
CA LEU A 12 0.66 11.88 -14.15
C LEU A 12 2.00 11.74 -13.41
N CYS A 13 2.09 10.85 -12.44
CA CYS A 13 3.37 10.38 -11.91
C CYS A 13 4.11 9.70 -13.07
N LEU A 14 4.74 10.50 -13.92
CA LEU A 14 5.69 10.01 -14.89
C LEU A 14 6.79 9.32 -14.11
N ALA A 15 6.87 7.99 -14.22
CA ALA A 15 8.02 7.23 -13.79
C ALA A 15 9.24 7.78 -14.55
N LEU A 16 9.89 8.78 -13.97
CA LEU A 16 11.20 9.20 -14.44
C LEU A 16 12.12 7.99 -14.31
N PRO A 17 12.96 7.69 -15.32
CA PRO A 17 13.96 6.65 -15.16
C PRO A 17 14.73 6.96 -13.88
N CYS A 18 14.72 6.03 -12.93
CA CYS A 18 15.50 6.11 -11.70
C CYS A 18 16.96 6.21 -12.13
N ALA A 19 17.46 7.44 -12.26
CA ALA A 19 18.88 7.65 -12.46
C ALA A 19 19.58 7.05 -11.25
N ALA A 20 20.61 6.24 -11.50
CA ALA A 20 21.39 5.51 -10.49
C ALA A 20 21.97 6.48 -9.45
N ALA A 21 21.14 6.92 -8.52
CA ALA A 21 21.55 7.40 -7.22
C ALA A 21 21.80 6.17 -6.35
N ASP A 22 22.70 6.24 -5.39
CA ASP A 22 23.11 5.13 -4.52
C ASP A 22 21.96 4.44 -3.74
N GLY A 23 20.71 4.97 -3.82
CA GLY A 23 19.54 4.50 -3.10
C GLY A 23 18.69 3.44 -3.83
N GLY A 24 18.39 3.62 -5.12
CA GLY A 24 17.45 2.77 -5.88
C GLY A 24 15.97 3.03 -5.59
N CYS A 25 15.09 2.13 -6.06
CA CYS A 25 13.64 2.25 -5.90
C CYS A 25 13.13 1.32 -4.79
N ILE A 26 12.12 1.77 -4.04
CA ILE A 26 11.46 1.05 -2.94
C ILE A 26 9.97 1.31 -2.95
N ALA A 27 9.18 0.47 -2.28
CA ALA A 27 7.77 0.72 -2.05
C ALA A 27 7.49 0.95 -0.56
N LEU A 28 6.74 2.02 -0.24
CA LEU A 28 6.16 2.25 1.07
C LEU A 28 4.71 1.77 1.03
N THR A 29 4.31 0.94 1.97
CA THR A 29 2.97 0.36 2.00
C THR A 29 2.31 0.54 3.35
N PHE A 30 0.97 0.70 3.35
CA PHE A 30 0.17 0.91 4.54
C PHE A 30 -0.97 -0.08 4.58
N ASP A 31 -1.13 -0.79 5.70
CA ASP A 31 -2.15 -1.78 5.95
C ASP A 31 -3.25 -1.24 6.88
N ASP A 32 -4.39 -1.91 6.90
CA ASP A 32 -5.54 -1.73 7.80
C ASP A 32 -6.41 -0.48 7.56
N GLY A 33 -6.05 0.38 6.63
CA GLY A 33 -6.79 1.61 6.35
C GLY A 33 -8.13 1.44 5.63
N PRO A 34 -8.83 2.56 5.37
CA PRO A 34 -8.58 3.90 5.90
C PRO A 34 -8.97 4.03 7.38
N THR A 35 -8.24 4.83 8.16
CA THR A 35 -8.48 5.01 9.59
C THR A 35 -8.83 6.46 9.99
N GLY A 36 -9.66 7.14 9.20
CA GLY A 36 -10.14 8.49 9.47
C GLY A 36 -9.00 9.50 9.55
N LYS A 37 -8.82 10.15 10.72
CA LYS A 37 -7.83 11.22 10.88
C LYS A 37 -6.39 10.81 10.59
N TYR A 38 -6.03 9.55 10.80
CA TYR A 38 -4.65 9.09 10.61
C TYR A 38 -4.33 8.88 9.14
N THR A 39 -5.24 8.27 8.38
CA THR A 39 -5.10 8.17 6.91
C THR A 39 -5.06 9.56 6.29
N LYS A 40 -5.95 10.47 6.73
CA LYS A 40 -5.91 11.85 6.24
C LYS A 40 -4.54 12.50 6.46
N LYS A 41 -3.99 12.39 7.69
CA LYS A 41 -2.67 12.93 8.02
C LYS A 41 -1.56 12.29 7.20
N MET A 42 -1.65 10.97 6.97
CA MET A 42 -0.69 10.24 6.12
C MET A 42 -0.72 10.77 4.68
N LEU A 43 -1.90 10.93 4.09
CA LEU A 43 -2.07 11.47 2.75
C LEU A 43 -1.52 12.90 2.62
N ASP A 44 -1.80 13.75 3.62
CA ASP A 44 -1.24 15.12 3.65
C ASP A 44 0.31 15.12 3.65
N ILE A 45 0.93 14.16 4.38
CA ILE A 45 2.39 13.98 4.41
C ILE A 45 2.91 13.47 3.05
N LEU A 46 2.28 12.46 2.47
CA LEU A 46 2.69 11.89 1.18
C LEU A 46 2.61 12.94 0.05
N GLU A 47 1.56 13.74 0.04
CA GLU A 47 1.38 14.86 -0.88
C GLU A 47 2.48 15.92 -0.70
N GLU A 48 2.75 16.36 0.55
CA GLU A 48 3.83 17.31 0.85
C GLU A 48 5.21 16.83 0.37
N LYS A 49 5.47 15.53 0.52
CA LYS A 49 6.74 14.91 0.13
C LYS A 49 6.81 14.50 -1.35
N GLY A 50 5.71 14.58 -2.08
CA GLY A 50 5.61 14.16 -3.49
C GLY A 50 5.86 12.66 -3.70
N VAL A 51 5.33 11.82 -2.81
CA VAL A 51 5.56 10.38 -2.78
C VAL A 51 4.26 9.63 -2.98
N CYS A 52 4.26 8.66 -3.92
CA CYS A 52 3.20 7.67 -4.04
C CYS A 52 3.51 6.43 -3.19
N ALA A 53 2.45 5.79 -2.70
CA ALA A 53 2.50 4.59 -1.87
C ALA A 53 1.44 3.57 -2.30
N THR A 54 1.44 2.38 -1.69
CA THR A 54 0.39 1.39 -1.88
C THR A 54 -0.34 1.18 -0.55
N PHE A 55 -1.68 1.25 -0.58
CA PHE A 55 -2.53 1.04 0.58
C PHE A 55 -3.27 -0.29 0.44
N PHE A 56 -3.14 -1.18 1.40
CA PHE A 56 -3.92 -2.40 1.51
C PHE A 56 -5.07 -2.14 2.47
N LEU A 57 -6.25 -1.89 1.90
CA LEU A 57 -7.41 -1.42 2.64
C LEU A 57 -8.24 -2.60 3.17
N CYS A 58 -8.98 -2.38 4.27
CA CYS A 58 -10.00 -3.30 4.75
C CYS A 58 -11.39 -2.84 4.30
N GLY A 59 -12.21 -3.75 3.75
CA GLY A 59 -13.52 -3.39 3.20
C GLY A 59 -14.43 -2.67 4.19
N TYR A 60 -14.52 -3.14 5.45
CA TYR A 60 -15.32 -2.46 6.48
C TYR A 60 -14.91 -1.00 6.73
N ARG A 61 -13.66 -0.65 6.46
CA ARG A 61 -13.15 0.72 6.57
C ARG A 61 -13.38 1.53 5.30
N VAL A 62 -13.31 0.87 4.15
CA VAL A 62 -13.69 1.47 2.86
C VAL A 62 -15.13 1.97 2.92
N GLU A 63 -16.04 1.16 3.44
CA GLU A 63 -17.43 1.55 3.68
C GLU A 63 -17.56 2.71 4.69
N GLN A 64 -16.75 2.69 5.74
CA GLN A 64 -16.79 3.71 6.80
C GLN A 64 -16.21 5.07 6.36
N TYR A 65 -15.22 5.09 5.46
CA TYR A 65 -14.49 6.28 5.03
C TYR A 65 -14.34 6.33 3.50
N PRO A 66 -15.46 6.36 2.75
CA PRO A 66 -15.40 6.34 1.28
C PRO A 66 -14.65 7.54 0.70
N GLU A 67 -14.74 8.72 1.32
CA GLU A 67 -14.04 9.92 0.87
C GLU A 67 -12.51 9.80 0.96
N LEU A 68 -12.01 9.03 1.93
CA LEU A 68 -10.56 8.77 2.04
C LEU A 68 -10.11 7.73 1.02
N THR A 69 -10.93 6.72 0.74
CA THR A 69 -10.68 5.75 -0.33
C THR A 69 -10.62 6.43 -1.70
N GLU A 70 -11.56 7.33 -1.98
CA GLU A 70 -11.54 8.16 -3.20
C GLU A 70 -10.28 9.03 -3.25
N ARG A 71 -9.89 9.67 -2.13
CA ARG A 71 -8.69 10.49 -2.05
C ARG A 71 -7.41 9.70 -2.28
N ILE A 72 -7.27 8.50 -1.69
CA ILE A 72 -6.11 7.63 -1.92
C ILE A 72 -5.89 7.41 -3.43
N ALA A 73 -6.97 7.10 -4.16
CA ALA A 73 -6.91 6.90 -5.60
C ALA A 73 -6.61 8.20 -6.38
N ALA A 74 -7.28 9.30 -6.01
CA ALA A 74 -7.14 10.60 -6.67
C ALA A 74 -5.74 11.20 -6.52
N ASP A 75 -5.07 10.96 -5.37
CA ASP A 75 -3.70 11.38 -5.10
C ASP A 75 -2.66 10.49 -5.81
N GLY A 76 -3.10 9.46 -6.57
CA GLY A 76 -2.23 8.60 -7.38
C GLY A 76 -1.59 7.44 -6.62
N HIS A 77 -2.10 7.11 -5.44
CA HIS A 77 -1.68 5.94 -4.71
C HIS A 77 -2.32 4.67 -5.29
N GLU A 78 -1.67 3.53 -5.09
CA GLU A 78 -2.19 2.22 -5.47
C GLU A 78 -3.00 1.63 -4.32
N ILE A 79 -4.13 0.98 -4.65
CA ILE A 79 -4.97 0.29 -3.68
C ILE A 79 -4.89 -1.21 -3.92
N GLY A 80 -4.66 -1.97 -2.85
CA GLY A 80 -4.72 -3.42 -2.78
C GLY A 80 -5.75 -3.88 -1.75
N LEU A 81 -6.07 -5.19 -1.79
CA LEU A 81 -6.99 -5.86 -0.90
C LEU A 81 -6.31 -6.28 0.41
N HIS A 82 -7.01 -6.13 1.56
CA HIS A 82 -6.55 -6.62 2.87
C HIS A 82 -7.58 -7.50 3.60
N GLY A 83 -8.66 -7.87 2.91
CA GLY A 83 -9.81 -8.57 3.44
C GLY A 83 -10.88 -7.62 3.98
N CYS A 84 -12.13 -7.94 3.73
CA CYS A 84 -13.24 -7.08 4.12
C CYS A 84 -13.30 -6.89 5.65
N SER A 85 -13.17 -7.97 6.42
CA SER A 85 -13.31 -8.01 7.88
C SER A 85 -11.98 -7.97 8.66
N HIS A 86 -10.84 -8.05 7.99
CA HIS A 86 -9.51 -8.24 8.58
C HIS A 86 -9.34 -9.53 9.41
N HIS A 87 -10.16 -10.54 9.19
CA HIS A 87 -9.94 -11.85 9.81
C HIS A 87 -8.85 -12.65 9.07
N TYR A 88 -8.14 -13.52 9.81
CA TYR A 88 -7.13 -14.40 9.18
C TYR A 88 -7.78 -15.36 8.19
N PHE A 89 -7.34 -15.37 6.96
CA PHE A 89 -7.89 -16.18 5.87
C PHE A 89 -7.81 -17.69 6.12
N THR A 90 -6.86 -18.14 6.93
CA THR A 90 -6.74 -19.54 7.36
C THR A 90 -7.85 -19.98 8.33
N GLN A 91 -8.62 -19.05 8.88
CA GLN A 91 -9.74 -19.32 9.77
C GLN A 91 -11.09 -19.29 9.05
N MET A 92 -11.09 -18.96 7.77
CA MET A 92 -12.28 -18.86 6.93
C MET A 92 -12.47 -20.11 6.08
N ARG A 93 -13.73 -20.46 5.81
CA ARG A 93 -14.05 -21.40 4.74
C ARG A 93 -13.84 -20.70 3.39
N GLU A 94 -13.53 -21.48 2.36
CA GLU A 94 -13.27 -20.95 1.01
C GLU A 94 -14.39 -20.03 0.48
N GLU A 95 -15.64 -20.46 0.62
CA GLU A 95 -16.81 -19.66 0.18
C GLU A 95 -16.92 -18.32 0.93
N GLU A 96 -16.56 -18.28 2.18
CA GLU A 96 -16.56 -17.10 3.03
C GLU A 96 -15.44 -16.14 2.59
N LEU A 97 -14.24 -16.68 2.40
CA LEU A 97 -13.09 -15.95 1.89
C LEU A 97 -13.35 -15.35 0.50
N ASN A 98 -13.96 -16.12 -0.40
CA ASN A 98 -14.30 -15.64 -1.73
C ASN A 98 -15.35 -14.50 -1.70
N ARG A 99 -16.30 -14.54 -0.76
CA ARG A 99 -17.23 -13.42 -0.54
C ARG A 99 -16.54 -12.18 0.01
N GLU A 100 -15.64 -12.34 0.99
CA GLU A 100 -14.83 -11.25 1.55
C GLU A 100 -14.11 -10.48 0.43
N LEU A 101 -13.35 -11.19 -0.40
CA LEU A 101 -12.56 -10.57 -1.47
C LEU A 101 -13.45 -9.98 -2.58
N THR A 102 -14.55 -10.64 -2.93
CA THR A 102 -15.46 -10.13 -3.96
C THR A 102 -16.12 -8.83 -3.52
N CYS A 103 -16.61 -8.79 -2.27
CA CYS A 103 -17.26 -7.62 -1.70
C CYS A 103 -16.29 -6.44 -1.64
N GLU A 104 -15.12 -6.65 -1.07
CA GLU A 104 -14.08 -5.65 -0.93
C GLU A 104 -13.62 -5.09 -2.30
N CYS A 105 -13.38 -5.98 -3.27
CA CYS A 105 -12.98 -5.59 -4.62
C CYS A 105 -14.04 -4.70 -5.28
N TYR A 106 -15.32 -5.05 -5.13
CA TYR A 106 -16.43 -4.27 -5.68
C TYR A 106 -16.54 -2.90 -5.02
N GLU A 107 -16.49 -2.84 -3.69
CA GLU A 107 -16.61 -1.59 -2.93
C GLU A 107 -15.48 -0.61 -3.26
N ILE A 108 -14.24 -1.11 -3.29
CA ILE A 108 -13.09 -0.29 -3.66
C ILE A 108 -13.23 0.24 -5.09
N ALA A 109 -13.61 -0.62 -6.05
CA ALA A 109 -13.74 -0.22 -7.45
C ALA A 109 -14.86 0.83 -7.66
N GLU A 110 -16.00 0.67 -7.00
CA GLU A 110 -17.12 1.63 -7.07
C GLU A 110 -16.76 3.00 -6.51
N ILE A 111 -16.01 3.04 -5.39
CA ILE A 111 -15.67 4.29 -4.70
C ILE A 111 -14.47 4.97 -5.36
N SER A 112 -13.40 4.23 -5.62
CA SER A 112 -12.13 4.79 -6.10
C SER A 112 -12.03 4.90 -7.62
N GLY A 113 -12.88 4.17 -8.37
CA GLY A 113 -12.73 3.98 -9.80
C GLY A 113 -11.54 3.11 -10.21
N GLN A 114 -10.82 2.49 -9.25
CA GLN A 114 -9.68 1.59 -9.46
C GLN A 114 -10.05 0.18 -9.05
N ALA A 115 -9.91 -0.79 -9.95
CA ALA A 115 -10.03 -2.20 -9.60
C ALA A 115 -8.73 -2.64 -8.89
N PRO A 116 -8.79 -3.11 -7.62
CA PRO A 116 -7.61 -3.61 -6.93
C PRO A 116 -6.99 -4.80 -7.67
N ALA A 117 -5.66 -4.79 -7.83
CA ALA A 117 -4.93 -5.85 -8.54
C ALA A 117 -3.97 -6.62 -7.63
N LEU A 118 -3.83 -6.22 -6.39
CA LEU A 118 -2.90 -6.78 -5.39
C LEU A 118 -3.66 -7.26 -4.17
N LEU A 119 -3.14 -8.29 -3.51
CA LEU A 119 -3.66 -8.79 -2.25
C LEU A 119 -2.55 -8.89 -1.21
N ARG A 120 -2.78 -8.39 -0.02
CA ARG A 120 -1.99 -8.70 1.18
C ARG A 120 -2.91 -9.33 2.22
N PRO A 121 -2.78 -10.64 2.47
CA PRO A 121 -3.60 -11.29 3.50
C PRO A 121 -3.26 -10.76 4.90
N PRO A 122 -4.24 -10.57 5.79
CA PRO A 122 -4.00 -10.24 7.19
C PRO A 122 -2.98 -11.19 7.84
N GLY A 123 -2.00 -10.61 8.55
CA GLY A 123 -0.92 -11.37 9.19
C GLY A 123 0.17 -11.89 8.26
N GLY A 124 0.15 -11.54 6.96
CA GLY A 124 1.25 -11.83 6.04
C GLY A 124 1.34 -13.28 5.57
N LEU A 125 0.21 -13.96 5.37
CA LEU A 125 0.17 -15.30 4.82
C LEU A 125 0.76 -15.34 3.41
N THR A 126 1.59 -16.34 3.14
CA THR A 126 2.12 -16.59 1.80
C THR A 126 1.10 -17.28 0.91
N ALA A 127 1.32 -17.24 -0.42
CA ALA A 127 0.46 -17.97 -1.35
C ALA A 127 0.31 -19.46 -1.03
N LYS A 128 1.33 -20.09 -0.44
CA LYS A 128 1.31 -21.52 -0.08
C LYS A 128 0.37 -21.84 1.09
N GLU A 129 0.10 -20.85 1.95
CA GLU A 129 -0.76 -20.99 3.13
C GLU A 129 -2.22 -20.68 2.80
N LEU A 130 -2.50 -20.13 1.63
CA LEU A 130 -3.85 -19.80 1.16
C LEU A 130 -4.51 -21.01 0.48
N PRO A 131 -5.84 -21.18 0.59
CA PRO A 131 -6.58 -22.25 -0.11
C PRO A 131 -6.34 -22.24 -1.61
N GLU A 132 -6.13 -23.42 -2.21
CA GLU A 132 -5.75 -23.53 -3.62
C GLU A 132 -6.83 -23.05 -4.58
N ASP A 133 -8.09 -23.31 -4.28
CA ASP A 133 -9.23 -23.00 -5.15
C ASP A 133 -9.86 -21.63 -4.85
N SER A 134 -9.29 -20.85 -3.89
CA SER A 134 -9.82 -19.55 -3.51
C SER A 134 -9.47 -18.44 -4.50
N LEU A 135 -10.28 -17.39 -4.53
CA LEU A 135 -10.02 -16.17 -5.30
C LEU A 135 -8.68 -15.51 -4.97
N CYS A 136 -8.12 -15.78 -3.77
CA CYS A 136 -6.79 -15.30 -3.40
C CYS A 136 -5.73 -15.66 -4.44
N ARG A 137 -5.86 -16.81 -5.10
CA ARG A 137 -4.93 -17.29 -6.11
C ARG A 137 -4.96 -16.50 -7.43
N GLN A 138 -5.96 -15.67 -7.62
CA GLN A 138 -6.04 -14.79 -8.79
C GLN A 138 -5.21 -13.52 -8.61
N PHE A 139 -4.83 -13.20 -7.36
CA PHE A 139 -4.05 -12.01 -7.03
C PHE A 139 -2.58 -12.34 -6.74
N PRO A 140 -1.64 -11.46 -7.14
CA PRO A 140 -0.29 -11.45 -6.57
C PRO A 140 -0.37 -11.17 -5.07
N ILE A 141 0.32 -11.99 -4.28
CA ILE A 141 0.36 -11.85 -2.83
C ILE A 141 1.54 -10.98 -2.43
N ILE A 142 1.27 -9.80 -1.93
CA ILE A 142 2.31 -8.82 -1.59
C ILE A 142 2.61 -8.88 -0.10
N LEU A 143 3.82 -9.26 0.22
CA LEU A 143 4.37 -9.26 1.56
C LEU A 143 5.32 -8.06 1.72
N TRP A 144 6.26 -8.13 2.66
CA TRP A 144 7.26 -7.10 2.92
C TRP A 144 8.63 -7.70 3.23
N SER A 145 9.66 -6.92 3.04
CA SER A 145 11.04 -7.27 3.41
C SER A 145 11.56 -6.41 4.57
N VAL A 146 10.86 -5.31 4.89
CA VAL A 146 11.17 -4.44 6.02
C VAL A 146 9.93 -4.24 6.87
N ASP A 147 9.97 -4.77 8.10
CA ASP A 147 8.95 -4.56 9.13
C ASP A 147 9.51 -3.68 10.25
N PRO A 148 9.08 -2.43 10.37
CA PRO A 148 9.54 -1.53 11.43
C PRO A 148 8.80 -1.74 12.75
N LEU A 149 7.78 -2.59 12.83
CA LEU A 149 6.94 -2.83 13.99
C LEU A 149 6.27 -1.53 14.50
N ASP A 150 5.78 -0.68 13.61
CA ASP A 150 5.13 0.59 13.94
C ASP A 150 3.80 0.37 14.69
N TRP A 151 3.11 -0.72 14.40
CA TRP A 151 1.89 -1.18 15.08
C TRP A 151 2.14 -1.58 16.55
N ALA A 152 3.36 -2.01 16.90
CA ALA A 152 3.74 -2.49 18.22
C ALA A 152 4.42 -1.42 19.09
N THR A 153 4.81 -0.29 18.51
CA THR A 153 5.52 0.77 19.22
C THR A 153 4.95 2.15 18.88
N HIS A 154 4.89 3.02 19.88
CA HIS A 154 4.53 4.43 19.69
C HIS A 154 5.78 5.35 19.61
N ASP A 155 6.96 4.77 19.40
CA ASP A 155 8.24 5.48 19.23
C ASP A 155 8.55 5.66 17.75
N SER A 156 8.14 6.79 17.16
CA SER A 156 8.42 7.14 15.76
C SER A 156 9.92 7.08 15.43
N ALA A 157 10.79 7.49 16.35
CA ALA A 157 12.24 7.46 16.14
C ALA A 157 12.78 6.01 16.07
N ALA A 158 12.22 5.07 16.83
CA ALA A 158 12.57 3.65 16.73
C ALA A 158 12.14 3.07 15.37
N VAL A 159 10.94 3.39 14.91
CA VAL A 159 10.41 3.00 13.59
C VAL A 159 11.35 3.50 12.48
N VAL A 160 11.69 4.79 12.48
CA VAL A 160 12.62 5.40 11.52
C VAL A 160 13.97 4.68 11.51
N ARG A 161 14.55 4.44 12.69
CA ARG A 161 15.86 3.73 12.78
C ARG A 161 15.81 2.32 12.19
N ARG A 162 14.71 1.57 12.44
CA ARG A 162 14.56 0.20 11.92
C ARG A 162 14.51 0.18 10.40
N VAL A 163 13.74 1.08 9.78
CA VAL A 163 13.66 1.20 8.33
C VAL A 163 14.99 1.65 7.75
N THR A 164 15.52 2.80 8.19
CA THR A 164 16.69 3.44 7.57
C THR A 164 17.96 2.60 7.68
N LYS A 165 18.07 1.75 8.71
CA LYS A 165 19.21 0.85 8.89
C LYS A 165 19.18 -0.33 7.92
N ASN A 166 18.02 -0.85 7.57
CA ASN A 166 17.89 -2.16 6.92
C ASN A 166 17.45 -2.07 5.46
N VAL A 167 16.83 -0.96 5.04
CA VAL A 167 16.27 -0.80 3.69
C VAL A 167 17.31 -0.86 2.59
N ARG A 168 16.98 -1.55 1.50
CA ARG A 168 17.77 -1.71 0.27
C ARG A 168 16.88 -1.48 -0.94
N ALA A 169 17.48 -1.24 -2.08
CA ALA A 169 16.78 -1.17 -3.37
C ALA A 169 15.92 -2.43 -3.61
N GLY A 170 14.70 -2.22 -4.08
CA GLY A 170 13.72 -3.27 -4.31
C GLY A 170 12.88 -3.68 -3.10
N ASP A 171 13.16 -3.13 -1.90
CA ASP A 171 12.40 -3.49 -0.70
C ASP A 171 10.98 -2.93 -0.71
N ILE A 172 10.09 -3.71 -0.09
CA ILE A 172 8.72 -3.32 0.26
C ILE A 172 8.70 -3.11 1.78
N ILE A 173 8.32 -1.91 2.21
CA ILE A 173 8.27 -1.50 3.62
C ILE A 173 6.83 -1.59 4.10
N LEU A 174 6.59 -2.37 5.17
CA LEU A 174 5.30 -2.42 5.86
C LEU A 174 5.19 -1.24 6.82
N MET A 175 4.06 -0.58 6.81
CA MET A 175 3.59 0.35 7.85
C MET A 175 2.06 0.26 7.98
N HIS A 176 1.51 1.02 8.92
CA HIS A 176 0.06 1.13 9.15
C HIS A 176 -0.33 2.60 9.28
N ASP A 177 -1.48 2.97 8.74
CA ASP A 177 -2.02 4.33 8.83
C ASP A 177 -2.97 4.50 10.04
N SER A 178 -2.58 3.90 11.18
CA SER A 178 -3.44 3.72 12.35
C SER A 178 -3.05 4.59 13.57
N SER A 179 -1.98 5.39 13.49
CA SER A 179 -1.51 6.20 14.61
C SER A 179 -0.79 7.49 14.20
N ASP A 180 -0.74 8.46 15.11
CA ASP A 180 0.06 9.68 14.92
C ASP A 180 1.55 9.39 14.83
N SER A 181 2.06 8.39 15.58
CA SER A 181 3.46 7.98 15.54
C SER A 181 3.86 7.32 14.23
N SER A 182 2.98 6.50 13.62
CA SER A 182 3.21 5.92 12.30
C SER A 182 3.26 7.00 11.21
N ALA A 183 2.34 7.97 11.25
CA ALA A 183 2.33 9.08 10.30
C ALA A 183 3.59 9.96 10.42
N GLU A 184 3.99 10.30 11.66
CA GLU A 184 5.23 11.03 11.90
C GLU A 184 6.47 10.26 11.44
N ALA A 185 6.53 8.95 11.72
CA ALA A 185 7.62 8.10 11.28
C ALA A 185 7.70 8.03 9.75
N ALA A 186 6.57 7.91 9.04
CA ALA A 186 6.54 7.87 7.58
C ALA A 186 7.16 9.13 6.97
N GLY A 187 6.80 10.33 7.45
CA GLY A 187 7.39 11.58 7.00
C GLY A 187 8.91 11.63 7.19
N GLN A 188 9.39 11.22 8.37
CA GLN A 188 10.83 11.17 8.66
C GLN A 188 11.58 10.10 7.84
N ILE A 189 10.95 8.95 7.59
CA ILE A 189 11.49 7.88 6.73
C ILE A 189 11.66 8.41 5.30
N ILE A 190 10.63 9.06 4.77
CA ILE A 190 10.66 9.62 3.41
C ILE A 190 11.81 10.62 3.30
N ASP A 191 11.90 11.60 4.21
CA ASP A 191 12.97 12.59 4.21
C ASP A 191 14.37 11.96 4.27
N ALA A 192 14.54 10.97 5.15
CA ALA A 192 15.83 10.30 5.35
C ALA A 192 16.24 9.48 4.11
N LEU A 193 15.28 8.79 3.47
CA LEU A 193 15.57 7.93 2.33
C LEU A 193 15.70 8.72 1.04
N GLN A 194 14.93 9.79 0.83
CA GLN A 194 15.13 10.71 -0.30
C GLN A 194 16.51 11.36 -0.25
N LYS A 195 17.00 11.77 0.93
CA LYS A 195 18.38 12.27 1.11
C LYS A 195 19.45 11.25 0.75
N ARG A 196 19.15 9.95 0.86
CA ARG A 196 20.02 8.85 0.45
C ARG A 196 19.85 8.45 -1.01
N GLY A 197 19.01 9.16 -1.77
CA GLY A 197 18.78 8.92 -3.19
C GLY A 197 17.76 7.81 -3.49
N PHE A 198 16.96 7.37 -2.52
CA PHE A 198 15.86 6.45 -2.78
C PHE A 198 14.69 7.15 -3.46
N THR A 199 14.06 6.45 -4.40
CA THR A 199 12.81 6.83 -5.05
C THR A 199 11.69 5.92 -4.56
N PHE A 200 10.56 6.52 -4.19
CA PHE A 200 9.38 5.79 -3.75
C PHE A 200 8.46 5.53 -4.94
N LEU A 201 8.05 4.28 -5.10
CA LEU A 201 7.13 3.81 -6.14
C LEU A 201 5.99 3.02 -5.49
N THR A 202 4.86 2.90 -6.18
CA THR A 202 3.86 1.89 -5.80
C THR A 202 4.41 0.48 -6.01
N VAL A 203 3.78 -0.54 -5.43
CA VAL A 203 4.27 -1.93 -5.58
C VAL A 203 4.28 -2.35 -7.05
N SER A 204 3.23 -2.04 -7.82
CA SER A 204 3.18 -2.37 -9.25
C SER A 204 4.25 -1.63 -10.06
N GLN A 205 4.49 -0.35 -9.76
CA GLN A 205 5.56 0.41 -10.38
C GLN A 205 6.94 -0.13 -10.02
N LEU A 206 7.13 -0.55 -8.74
CA LEU A 206 8.37 -1.15 -8.28
C LEU A 206 8.64 -2.48 -9.00
N ALA A 207 7.63 -3.35 -9.13
CA ALA A 207 7.74 -4.59 -9.89
C ALA A 207 8.14 -4.31 -11.35
N GLN A 208 7.47 -3.37 -12.01
CA GLN A 208 7.79 -2.95 -13.37
C GLN A 208 9.23 -2.43 -13.50
N GLN A 209 9.68 -1.60 -12.54
CA GLN A 209 11.04 -1.03 -12.51
C GLN A 209 12.12 -2.12 -12.48
N TYR A 210 11.85 -3.25 -11.81
CA TYR A 210 12.74 -4.41 -11.73
C TYR A 210 12.45 -5.49 -12.79
N GLY A 211 11.59 -5.20 -13.78
CA GLY A 211 11.26 -6.15 -14.86
C GLY A 211 10.48 -7.37 -14.39
N ALA A 212 9.84 -7.30 -13.22
CA ALA A 212 9.05 -8.39 -12.68
C ALA A 212 7.60 -8.30 -13.15
N THR A 213 7.05 -9.45 -13.57
CA THR A 213 5.61 -9.61 -13.82
C THR A 213 4.95 -10.14 -12.56
N LEU A 214 3.93 -9.45 -12.08
CA LEU A 214 3.12 -9.89 -10.95
C LEU A 214 2.12 -10.93 -11.41
N GLU A 215 2.22 -12.15 -10.87
CA GLU A 215 1.37 -13.29 -11.23
C GLU A 215 0.49 -13.69 -10.04
N GLY A 216 -0.77 -14.01 -10.31
CA GLY A 216 -1.68 -14.55 -9.31
C GLY A 216 -1.14 -15.82 -8.66
N GLY A 217 -1.40 -15.99 -7.36
CA GLY A 217 -0.95 -17.14 -6.60
C GLY A 217 0.56 -17.19 -6.31
N ARG A 218 1.29 -16.09 -6.52
CA ARG A 218 2.71 -15.96 -6.16
C ARG A 218 2.91 -14.89 -5.09
N SER A 219 3.87 -15.13 -4.20
CA SER A 219 4.23 -14.19 -3.12
C SER A 219 5.46 -13.36 -3.49
N TYR A 220 5.40 -12.08 -3.21
CA TYR A 220 6.45 -11.11 -3.45
C TYR A 220 6.71 -10.31 -2.17
N SER A 221 7.94 -10.31 -1.68
CA SER A 221 8.34 -9.51 -0.50
C SER A 221 9.34 -8.40 -0.85
N ARG A 222 9.97 -8.50 -2.01
CA ARG A 222 10.92 -7.53 -2.59
C ARG A 222 11.14 -7.83 -4.05
N PHE A 223 11.76 -6.90 -4.77
CA PHE A 223 12.21 -7.07 -6.15
C PHE A 223 13.74 -6.85 -6.25
N SER A 224 14.40 -7.53 -7.19
CA SER A 224 15.87 -7.43 -7.36
C SER A 224 16.27 -7.78 -8.79
#